data_3dbced0ce5c828d43649c6e54505c4cc
#
_entry.id   3dbced0ce5c828d43649c6e54505c4cc
#
_cell.length_a   1.000
_cell.length_b   1.000
_cell.length_c   1.000
_cell.angle_alpha   90.00
_cell.angle_beta   90.00
_cell.angle_gamma   90.00
#
_symmetry.space_group_name_H-M   'P 1'
#
loop_
_entity.id
_entity.type
_entity.pdbx_description
1 polymer ?
#
loop_
_entity_poly.entity_id
_entity_poly.type
_entity_poly.pdbx_seq_one_letter_code
_entity_poly.pdbx_strand_id
1 'polypeptide(L)'
;MNPAFEEFDLDEREREVLKLLSSEQNAHFSFQGLRRRLGLHQETLTRTLKRLEEAHVIERSPEGYKLKGTGSIYSFAVQTNQSLAKPIIDAYLPSQVDVTVLFQKLRGRWFSNFRWLGYSHDGSQLSMSWISEDGRMQLQARISSGKITIGADSHTNQTESEQIAAAYQLFDHITKVAEEMVQVASPALVAN
;
A
#
# COMPACT_ATOMS: atom_id res chain seq x y z
N MET A 1 26.56 -11.02 -29.57
CA MET A 1 26.46 -12.10 -28.57
C MET A 1 26.31 -11.44 -27.23
N ASN A 2 25.09 -11.41 -26.71
CA ASN A 2 24.75 -10.80 -25.43
C ASN A 2 24.83 -11.90 -24.37
N PRO A 3 25.68 -11.78 -23.35
CA PRO A 3 25.80 -12.81 -22.34
C PRO A 3 24.69 -12.63 -21.30
N ALA A 4 24.05 -13.74 -21.02
CA ALA A 4 23.40 -14.08 -19.76
C ALA A 4 22.11 -13.35 -19.40
N PHE A 5 21.01 -13.69 -20.07
CA PHE A 5 19.80 -13.95 -19.32
C PHE A 5 19.95 -15.35 -18.68
N GLU A 6 20.62 -15.41 -17.55
CA GLU A 6 20.37 -16.50 -16.63
C GLU A 6 18.92 -16.35 -16.25
N GLU A 7 18.09 -17.24 -16.76
CA GLU A 7 16.70 -17.45 -16.42
C GLU A 7 16.69 -17.76 -14.92
N PHE A 8 16.47 -16.72 -14.09
CA PHE A 8 16.33 -16.93 -12.66
C PHE A 8 15.15 -17.89 -12.49
N ASP A 9 15.43 -19.12 -12.08
CA ASP A 9 14.44 -20.12 -11.78
C ASP A 9 13.69 -19.71 -10.49
N LEU A 10 12.75 -18.78 -10.68
CA LEU A 10 11.90 -18.28 -9.62
C LEU A 10 10.84 -19.33 -9.30
N ASP A 11 10.74 -19.72 -8.05
CA ASP A 11 9.64 -20.55 -7.60
C ASP A 11 8.30 -19.77 -7.62
N GLU A 12 7.20 -20.46 -7.48
CA GLU A 12 5.86 -19.87 -7.56
C GLU A 12 5.66 -18.77 -6.48
N ARG A 13 6.18 -18.97 -5.29
CA ARG A 13 6.08 -18.01 -4.17
C ARG A 13 6.89 -16.75 -4.43
N GLU A 14 8.07 -16.89 -5.00
CA GLU A 14 8.91 -15.76 -5.41
C GLU A 14 8.21 -14.94 -6.49
N ARG A 15 7.57 -15.59 -7.46
CA ARG A 15 6.77 -14.90 -8.49
C ARG A 15 5.60 -14.14 -7.88
N GLU A 16 4.89 -14.72 -6.91
CA GLU A 16 3.78 -14.05 -6.22
C GLU A 16 4.26 -12.82 -5.43
N VAL A 17 5.37 -12.93 -4.70
CA VAL A 17 5.98 -11.80 -3.99
C VAL A 17 6.37 -10.69 -4.96
N LEU A 18 7.04 -11.04 -6.05
CA LEU A 18 7.47 -10.06 -7.07
C LEU A 18 6.28 -9.41 -7.77
N LYS A 19 5.24 -10.19 -8.09
CA LYS A 19 4.00 -9.67 -8.67
C LYS A 19 3.35 -8.63 -7.76
N LEU A 20 3.32 -8.88 -6.46
CA LEU A 20 2.76 -7.92 -5.50
C LEU A 20 3.65 -6.68 -5.38
N LEU A 21 4.96 -6.84 -5.26
CA LEU A 21 5.91 -5.72 -5.18
C LEU A 21 5.93 -4.85 -6.45
N SER A 22 5.61 -5.43 -7.60
CA SER A 22 5.52 -4.72 -8.89
C SER A 22 4.16 -4.10 -9.18
N SER A 23 3.16 -4.34 -8.33
CA SER A 23 1.80 -3.84 -8.56
C SER A 23 1.69 -2.31 -8.61
N GLU A 24 2.59 -1.61 -7.96
CA GLU A 24 2.69 -0.15 -7.98
C GLU A 24 4.15 0.28 -8.03
N GLN A 25 4.43 1.36 -8.76
CA GLN A 25 5.78 1.93 -8.81
C GLN A 25 6.19 2.45 -7.43
N ASN A 26 7.44 2.17 -7.05
CA ASN A 26 7.99 2.59 -5.76
C ASN A 26 7.18 2.13 -4.54
N ALA A 27 6.48 0.99 -4.66
CA ALA A 27 5.71 0.45 -3.56
C ALA A 27 6.61 -0.11 -2.45
N HIS A 28 6.28 0.23 -1.22
CA HIS A 28 6.90 -0.29 -0.01
C HIS A 28 5.88 -1.11 0.76
N PHE A 29 6.13 -2.40 0.94
CA PHE A 29 5.24 -3.31 1.65
C PHE A 29 5.84 -3.76 2.97
N SER A 30 5.03 -3.71 4.03
CA SER A 30 5.44 -4.24 5.33
C SER A 30 5.52 -5.76 5.30
N PHE A 31 6.41 -6.37 6.09
CA PHE A 31 6.50 -7.83 6.22
C PHE A 31 5.16 -8.47 6.60
N GLN A 32 4.46 -7.88 7.58
CA GLN A 32 3.17 -8.38 8.03
C GLN A 32 2.08 -8.21 6.97
N GLY A 33 2.16 -7.12 6.19
CA GLY A 33 1.27 -6.89 5.05
C GLY A 33 1.45 -7.96 3.97
N LEU A 34 2.70 -8.20 3.55
CA LEU A 34 3.04 -9.26 2.59
C LEU A 34 2.55 -10.63 3.08
N ARG A 35 2.80 -10.96 4.35
CA ARG A 35 2.38 -12.23 4.94
C ARG A 35 0.87 -12.43 4.85
N ARG A 36 0.08 -11.42 5.21
CA ARG A 36 -1.39 -11.49 5.14
C ARG A 36 -1.89 -11.55 3.71
N ARG A 37 -1.33 -10.71 2.86
CA ARG A 37 -1.74 -10.61 1.45
C ARG A 37 -1.52 -11.90 0.66
N LEU A 38 -0.40 -12.56 0.93
CA LEU A 38 -0.01 -13.79 0.25
C LEU A 38 -0.46 -15.06 1.00
N GLY A 39 -1.01 -14.93 2.21
CA GLY A 39 -1.41 -16.07 3.04
C GLY A 39 -0.23 -16.98 3.42
N LEU A 40 1.01 -16.48 3.39
CA LEU A 40 2.20 -17.27 3.63
C LEU A 40 2.52 -17.39 5.12
N HIS A 41 3.04 -18.56 5.50
CA HIS A 41 3.61 -18.74 6.83
C HIS A 41 4.86 -17.86 6.98
N GLN A 42 5.09 -17.36 8.20
CA GLN A 42 6.19 -16.43 8.50
C GLN A 42 7.55 -16.94 8.03
N GLU A 43 7.88 -18.19 8.33
CA GLU A 43 9.15 -18.79 7.96
C GLU A 43 9.33 -18.89 6.42
N THR A 44 8.27 -19.28 5.73
CA THR A 44 8.27 -19.37 4.27
C THR A 44 8.53 -17.99 3.65
N LEU A 45 7.78 -16.97 4.07
CA LEU A 45 7.99 -15.61 3.57
C LEU A 45 9.39 -15.08 3.90
N THR A 46 9.90 -15.35 5.11
CA THR A 46 11.26 -14.93 5.48
C THR A 46 12.29 -15.55 4.55
N ARG A 47 12.17 -16.83 4.23
CA ARG A 47 13.09 -17.53 3.33
C ARG A 47 13.01 -16.99 1.90
N THR A 48 11.79 -16.79 1.41
CA THR A 48 11.54 -16.23 0.08
C THR A 48 12.12 -14.83 -0.07
N LEU A 49 11.84 -13.94 0.89
CA LEU A 49 12.36 -12.57 0.86
C LEU A 49 13.87 -12.52 0.96
N LYS A 50 14.48 -13.39 1.79
CA LYS A 50 15.93 -13.47 1.91
C LYS A 50 16.59 -13.89 0.58
N ARG A 51 16.04 -14.88 -0.12
CA ARG A 51 16.56 -15.31 -1.43
C ARG A 51 16.45 -14.19 -2.47
N LEU A 52 15.32 -13.48 -2.52
CA LEU A 52 15.12 -12.35 -3.43
C LEU A 52 16.05 -11.16 -3.09
N GLU A 53 16.36 -10.93 -1.81
CA GLU A 53 17.27 -9.90 -1.36
C GLU A 53 18.74 -10.27 -1.71
N GLU A 54 19.15 -11.53 -1.49
CA GLU A 54 20.46 -12.07 -1.89
C GLU A 54 20.65 -12.04 -3.42
N ALA A 55 19.58 -12.26 -4.17
CA ALA A 55 19.56 -12.12 -5.62
C ALA A 55 19.53 -10.66 -6.10
N HIS A 56 19.53 -9.69 -5.18
CA HIS A 56 19.45 -8.24 -5.46
C HIS A 56 18.21 -7.79 -6.28
N VAL A 57 17.14 -8.55 -6.24
CA VAL A 57 15.88 -8.23 -6.92
C VAL A 57 15.02 -7.29 -6.09
N ILE A 58 15.07 -7.46 -4.78
CA ILE A 58 14.37 -6.61 -3.82
C ILE A 58 15.38 -5.98 -2.85
N GLU A 59 14.93 -4.93 -2.18
CA GLU A 59 15.66 -4.34 -1.07
C GLU A 59 14.78 -4.14 0.14
N ARG A 60 15.37 -4.27 1.30
CA ARG A 60 14.74 -3.98 2.58
C ARG A 60 15.10 -2.58 3.03
N SER A 61 14.11 -1.81 3.45
CA SER A 61 14.26 -0.49 4.05
C SER A 61 13.53 -0.40 5.39
N PRO A 62 13.68 0.68 6.17
CA PRO A 62 12.86 0.93 7.36
C PRO A 62 11.36 0.99 7.04
N GLU A 63 11.02 1.33 5.81
CA GLU A 63 9.64 1.40 5.31
C GLU A 63 9.06 0.04 4.93
N GLY A 64 9.88 -0.96 4.73
CA GLY A 64 9.47 -2.29 4.29
C GLY A 64 10.30 -2.82 3.13
N TYR A 65 9.71 -3.69 2.35
CA TYR A 65 10.32 -4.30 1.17
C TYR A 65 9.83 -3.62 -0.10
N LYS A 66 10.73 -3.38 -1.03
CA LYS A 66 10.43 -2.84 -2.36
C LYS A 66 11.29 -3.52 -3.44
N LEU A 67 10.90 -3.40 -4.69
CA LEU A 67 11.76 -3.79 -5.80
C LEU A 67 12.99 -2.88 -5.83
N LYS A 68 14.15 -3.47 -6.07
CA LYS A 68 15.37 -2.71 -6.29
C LYS A 68 15.30 -2.09 -7.69
N GLY A 69 15.28 -0.75 -7.72
CA GLY A 69 15.11 0.01 -8.94
C GLY A 69 16.25 -0.23 -9.93
N THR A 70 16.06 -1.18 -10.81
CA THR A 70 16.75 -1.16 -12.08
C THR A 70 15.67 -1.18 -13.13
N GLY A 71 15.33 0.00 -13.63
CA GLY A 71 14.47 0.09 -14.79
C GLY A 71 14.97 -0.89 -15.84
N SER A 72 14.07 -1.65 -16.43
CA SER A 72 14.24 -2.35 -17.69
C SER A 72 14.63 -3.84 -17.69
N ILE A 73 15.10 -4.48 -16.61
CA ILE A 73 15.44 -5.90 -16.73
C ILE A 73 14.26 -6.81 -16.35
N TYR A 74 13.36 -6.35 -15.52
CA TYR A 74 12.15 -7.08 -15.17
C TYR A 74 10.89 -6.34 -15.63
N SER A 75 10.90 -5.82 -16.87
CA SER A 75 9.63 -5.73 -17.57
C SER A 75 9.19 -7.16 -17.89
N PHE A 76 8.99 -7.97 -16.84
CA PHE A 76 7.94 -8.92 -16.95
C PHE A 76 6.77 -8.11 -17.47
N ALA A 77 6.24 -8.50 -18.61
CA ALA A 77 4.91 -8.10 -19.05
C ALA A 77 3.86 -8.65 -18.06
N VAL A 78 4.04 -8.35 -16.80
CA VAL A 78 2.96 -8.13 -15.90
C VAL A 78 2.36 -6.86 -16.50
N GLN A 79 1.42 -7.06 -17.45
CA GLN A 79 0.36 -6.09 -17.58
C GLN A 79 -0.06 -5.88 -16.13
N THR A 80 0.50 -4.85 -15.51
CA THR A 80 -0.09 -4.22 -14.37
C THR A 80 -1.40 -3.67 -14.94
N ASN A 81 -2.38 -4.55 -15.09
CA ASN A 81 -3.70 -4.17 -14.74
C ASN A 81 -3.48 -3.68 -13.32
N GLN A 82 -3.21 -2.37 -13.22
CA GLN A 82 -3.53 -1.62 -12.04
C GLN A 82 -4.99 -1.96 -11.82
N SER A 83 -5.24 -3.07 -11.16
CA SER A 83 -6.52 -3.35 -10.55
C SER A 83 -6.59 -2.34 -9.43
N LEU A 84 -6.87 -1.12 -9.90
CA LEU A 84 -7.27 -0.04 -9.05
C LEU A 84 -8.42 -0.60 -8.26
N ALA A 85 -8.23 -0.74 -6.95
CA ALA A 85 -9.35 -0.98 -6.06
C ALA A 85 -10.51 -0.10 -6.56
N LYS A 86 -11.66 -0.71 -6.88
CA LYS A 86 -12.79 0.01 -7.48
C LYS A 86 -13.04 1.27 -6.64
N PRO A 87 -12.98 2.48 -7.21
CA PRO A 87 -13.20 3.71 -6.46
C PRO A 87 -14.61 3.69 -5.87
N ILE A 88 -14.69 3.93 -4.56
CA ILE A 88 -15.95 3.95 -3.82
C ILE A 88 -16.22 5.36 -3.30
N ILE A 89 -15.19 6.04 -2.84
CA ILE A 89 -15.27 7.39 -2.28
C ILE A 89 -14.31 8.31 -3.01
N ASP A 90 -14.81 9.47 -3.40
CA ASP A 90 -14.05 10.60 -3.89
C ASP A 90 -14.39 11.83 -3.04
N ALA A 91 -13.37 12.45 -2.44
CA ALA A 91 -13.53 13.62 -1.60
C ALA A 91 -12.33 14.55 -1.72
N TYR A 92 -12.43 15.75 -1.16
CA TYR A 92 -11.33 16.68 -1.05
C TYR A 92 -10.85 16.77 0.39
N LEU A 93 -9.54 16.80 0.56
CA LEU A 93 -8.93 17.13 1.84
C LEU A 93 -8.97 18.63 2.05
N PRO A 94 -9.19 19.11 3.28
CA PRO A 94 -9.04 20.53 3.61
C PRO A 94 -7.65 21.05 3.20
N SER A 95 -7.59 22.26 2.64
CA SER A 95 -6.33 22.86 2.16
C SER A 95 -5.27 23.05 3.24
N GLN A 96 -5.68 23.07 4.51
CA GLN A 96 -4.80 23.16 5.67
C GLN A 96 -4.12 21.84 6.03
N VAL A 97 -4.54 20.73 5.44
CA VAL A 97 -3.97 19.40 5.72
C VAL A 97 -2.67 19.23 4.93
N ASP A 98 -1.56 19.17 5.64
CA ASP A 98 -0.30 18.73 5.03
C ASP A 98 -0.32 17.21 4.80
N VAL A 99 -0.29 16.82 3.52
CA VAL A 99 -0.36 15.42 3.11
C VAL A 99 0.82 14.60 3.63
N THR A 100 2.00 15.21 3.77
CA THR A 100 3.19 14.55 4.30
C THR A 100 3.03 14.22 5.78
N VAL A 101 2.51 15.17 6.55
CA VAL A 101 2.22 14.97 7.99
C VAL A 101 1.09 13.96 8.17
N LEU A 102 0.04 14.03 7.34
CA LEU A 102 -1.06 13.06 7.35
C LEU A 102 -0.53 11.64 7.10
N PHE A 103 0.32 11.47 6.09
CA PHE A 103 0.97 10.20 5.80
C PHE A 103 1.77 9.67 7.01
N GLN A 104 2.59 10.49 7.64
CA GLN A 104 3.38 10.08 8.81
C GLN A 104 2.50 9.64 9.98
N LYS A 105 1.35 10.27 10.16
CA LYS A 105 0.38 9.88 11.19
C LYS A 105 -0.34 8.57 10.88
N LEU A 106 -0.62 8.29 9.61
CA LEU A 106 -1.36 7.09 9.15
C LEU A 106 -0.46 5.88 8.93
N ARG A 107 0.82 6.12 8.61
CA ARG A 107 1.79 5.08 8.30
C ARG A 107 1.93 4.06 9.43
N GLY A 108 1.77 2.79 9.10
CA GLY A 108 1.86 1.69 10.06
C GLY A 108 0.67 1.58 11.02
N ARG A 109 -0.32 2.47 10.92
CA ARG A 109 -1.49 2.46 11.79
C ARG A 109 -2.52 1.43 11.36
N TRP A 110 -3.26 0.95 12.33
CA TRP A 110 -4.39 0.06 12.16
C TRP A 110 -5.69 0.81 12.41
N PHE A 111 -6.75 0.37 11.78
CA PHE A 111 -8.09 0.83 12.11
C PHE A 111 -9.06 -0.35 11.98
N SER A 112 -10.02 -0.48 12.88
CA SER A 112 -10.95 -1.61 12.91
C SER A 112 -10.19 -2.95 12.79
N ASN A 113 -10.55 -3.81 11.85
CA ASN A 113 -9.89 -5.07 11.52
C ASN A 113 -8.88 -4.96 10.37
N PHE A 114 -8.53 -3.75 9.94
CA PHE A 114 -7.57 -3.51 8.88
C PHE A 114 -6.17 -3.21 9.42
N ARG A 115 -5.18 -3.80 8.78
CA ARG A 115 -3.76 -3.69 9.12
C ARG A 115 -3.01 -3.03 7.98
N TRP A 116 -2.02 -2.22 8.31
CA TRP A 116 -1.15 -1.59 7.33
C TRP A 116 -0.51 -2.63 6.42
N LEU A 117 -0.70 -2.45 5.11
CA LEU A 117 -0.07 -3.25 4.06
C LEU A 117 1.20 -2.56 3.56
N GLY A 118 1.07 -1.32 3.10
CA GLY A 118 2.18 -0.58 2.52
C GLY A 118 1.72 0.74 1.88
N TYR A 119 2.64 1.36 1.16
CA TYR A 119 2.38 2.60 0.44
C TYR A 119 3.23 2.68 -0.83
N SER A 120 2.85 3.57 -1.74
CA SER A 120 3.65 4.00 -2.88
C SER A 120 3.57 5.52 -3.04
N HIS A 121 4.61 6.10 -3.65
CA HIS A 121 4.66 7.52 -3.96
C HIS A 121 5.41 7.73 -5.28
N ASP A 122 4.75 8.35 -6.25
CA ASP A 122 5.30 8.61 -7.59
C ASP A 122 5.68 10.07 -7.84
N GLY A 123 5.72 10.88 -6.77
CA GLY A 123 5.99 12.32 -6.82
C GLY A 123 4.72 13.18 -6.95
N SER A 124 3.66 12.69 -7.57
CA SER A 124 2.39 13.40 -7.76
C SER A 124 1.25 12.79 -6.95
N GLN A 125 1.32 11.50 -6.68
CA GLN A 125 0.29 10.73 -6.00
C GLN A 125 0.90 9.91 -4.86
N LEU A 126 0.28 10.00 -3.71
CA LEU A 126 0.53 9.13 -2.56
C LEU A 126 -0.58 8.09 -2.48
N SER A 127 -0.20 6.83 -2.46
CA SER A 127 -1.12 5.71 -2.28
C SER A 127 -0.78 4.98 -0.98
N MET A 128 -1.79 4.71 -0.17
CA MET A 128 -1.67 3.99 1.10
C MET A 128 -2.63 2.81 1.09
N SER A 129 -2.18 1.65 1.56
CA SER A 129 -2.96 0.43 1.52
C SER A 129 -3.04 -0.26 2.87
N TRP A 130 -4.21 -0.82 3.14
CA TRP A 130 -4.49 -1.65 4.30
C TRP A 130 -5.13 -2.96 3.85
N ILE A 131 -4.95 -4.00 4.65
CA ILE A 131 -5.49 -5.32 4.40
C ILE A 131 -6.23 -5.83 5.63
N SER A 132 -7.37 -6.47 5.43
CA SER A 132 -8.11 -7.13 6.51
C SER A 132 -7.27 -8.21 7.20
N GLU A 133 -7.56 -8.51 8.45
CA GLU A 133 -6.80 -9.52 9.22
C GLU A 133 -6.82 -10.90 8.56
N ASP A 134 -7.91 -11.25 7.91
CA ASP A 134 -8.09 -12.49 7.17
C ASP A 134 -7.48 -12.48 5.75
N GLY A 135 -6.92 -11.33 5.33
CA GLY A 135 -6.28 -11.17 4.03
C GLY A 135 -7.23 -11.07 2.82
N ARG A 136 -8.55 -11.01 3.05
CA ARG A 136 -9.56 -11.14 1.98
C ARG A 136 -9.92 -9.82 1.30
N MET A 137 -9.79 -8.68 2.01
CA MET A 137 -10.12 -7.35 1.49
C MET A 137 -8.91 -6.43 1.64
N GLN A 138 -8.58 -5.74 0.57
CA GLN A 138 -7.62 -4.65 0.56
C GLN A 138 -8.35 -3.32 0.37
N LEU A 139 -8.00 -2.34 1.19
CA LEU A 139 -8.44 -0.96 1.03
C LEU A 139 -7.26 -0.10 0.58
N GLN A 140 -7.53 0.85 -0.29
CA GLN A 140 -6.52 1.78 -0.79
C GLN A 140 -7.05 3.21 -0.72
N ALA A 141 -6.26 4.10 -0.13
CA ALA A 141 -6.48 5.53 -0.19
C ALA A 141 -5.41 6.19 -1.06
N ARG A 142 -5.82 6.94 -2.07
CA ARG A 142 -4.94 7.72 -2.96
C ARG A 142 -5.17 9.19 -2.74
N ILE A 143 -4.10 9.92 -2.60
CA ILE A 143 -4.13 11.37 -2.44
C ILE A 143 -3.32 11.99 -3.57
N SER A 144 -3.95 12.87 -4.34
CA SER A 144 -3.34 13.64 -5.41
C SER A 144 -4.01 15.00 -5.51
N SER A 145 -3.22 16.07 -5.52
CA SER A 145 -3.73 17.45 -5.68
C SER A 145 -4.85 17.82 -4.68
N GLY A 146 -4.75 17.35 -3.43
CA GLY A 146 -5.76 17.58 -2.39
C GLY A 146 -7.03 16.74 -2.51
N LYS A 147 -7.16 15.92 -3.56
CA LYS A 147 -8.25 14.96 -3.71
C LYS A 147 -7.85 13.62 -3.08
N ILE A 148 -8.75 13.03 -2.31
CA ILE A 148 -8.63 11.68 -1.80
C ILE A 148 -9.62 10.77 -2.50
N THR A 149 -9.13 9.64 -3.00
CA THR A 149 -9.94 8.58 -3.59
C THR A 149 -9.74 7.31 -2.77
N ILE A 150 -10.80 6.70 -2.28
CA ILE A 150 -10.74 5.44 -1.54
C ILE A 150 -11.43 4.35 -2.35
N GLY A 151 -10.76 3.24 -2.50
CA GLY A 151 -11.27 2.06 -3.16
C GLY A 151 -11.03 0.80 -2.34
N ALA A 152 -11.78 -0.25 -2.69
CA ALA A 152 -11.64 -1.58 -2.14
C ALA A 152 -11.40 -2.60 -3.25
N ASP A 153 -10.55 -3.57 -2.96
CA ASP A 153 -10.33 -4.76 -3.77
C ASP A 153 -10.55 -5.99 -2.90
N SER A 154 -11.32 -6.94 -3.42
CA SER A 154 -11.57 -8.20 -2.71
C SER A 154 -11.17 -9.38 -3.61
N HIS A 155 -10.42 -10.30 -3.02
CA HIS A 155 -9.98 -11.52 -3.71
C HIS A 155 -10.97 -12.68 -3.54
N THR A 156 -12.07 -12.46 -2.84
CA THR A 156 -13.11 -13.43 -2.52
C THR A 156 -14.49 -12.79 -2.71
N ASN A 157 -15.54 -13.61 -2.70
CA ASN A 157 -16.95 -13.21 -2.86
C ASN A 157 -17.47 -12.32 -1.72
N GLN A 158 -16.78 -11.23 -1.42
CA GLN A 158 -17.30 -10.23 -0.50
C GLN A 158 -18.34 -9.36 -1.21
N THR A 159 -19.39 -9.03 -0.49
CA THR A 159 -20.48 -8.22 -1.03
C THR A 159 -20.04 -6.78 -1.28
N GLU A 160 -20.64 -6.13 -2.25
CA GLU A 160 -20.40 -4.71 -2.52
C GLU A 160 -20.69 -3.85 -1.28
N SER A 161 -21.70 -4.22 -0.50
CA SER A 161 -22.06 -3.55 0.76
C SER A 161 -20.93 -3.60 1.79
N GLU A 162 -20.23 -4.72 1.92
CA GLU A 162 -19.09 -4.85 2.83
C GLU A 162 -17.91 -3.98 2.38
N GLN A 163 -17.64 -3.93 1.07
CA GLN A 163 -16.60 -3.07 0.50
C GLN A 163 -16.90 -1.59 0.73
N ILE A 164 -18.15 -1.17 0.52
CA ILE A 164 -18.59 0.20 0.76
C ILE A 164 -18.45 0.55 2.25
N ALA A 165 -18.95 -0.31 3.16
CA ALA A 165 -18.83 -0.08 4.60
C ALA A 165 -17.38 0.06 5.05
N ALA A 166 -16.48 -0.79 4.56
CA ALA A 166 -15.07 -0.74 4.87
C ALA A 166 -14.39 0.54 4.32
N ALA A 167 -14.74 0.96 3.10
CA ALA A 167 -14.23 2.21 2.53
C ALA A 167 -14.65 3.44 3.35
N TYR A 168 -15.89 3.48 3.83
CA TYR A 168 -16.37 4.55 4.72
C TYR A 168 -15.66 4.54 6.08
N GLN A 169 -15.36 3.36 6.65
CA GLN A 169 -14.57 3.26 7.88
C GLN A 169 -13.15 3.84 7.69
N LEU A 170 -12.51 3.56 6.55
CA LEU A 170 -11.21 4.13 6.23
C LEU A 170 -11.30 5.65 6.05
N PHE A 171 -12.32 6.13 5.35
CA PHE A 171 -12.54 7.55 5.14
C PHE A 171 -12.72 8.29 6.47
N ASP A 172 -13.58 7.79 7.36
CA ASP A 172 -13.80 8.33 8.71
C ASP A 172 -12.50 8.35 9.52
N HIS A 173 -11.70 7.27 9.45
CA HIS A 173 -10.41 7.21 10.13
C HIS A 173 -9.43 8.30 9.62
N ILE A 174 -9.32 8.47 8.30
CA ILE A 174 -8.44 9.49 7.70
C ILE A 174 -8.94 10.89 8.03
N THR A 175 -10.24 11.13 7.97
CA THR A 175 -10.86 12.43 8.27
C THR A 175 -10.61 12.83 9.72
N LYS A 176 -10.80 11.93 10.67
CA LYS A 176 -10.48 12.19 12.09
C LYS A 176 -9.04 12.61 12.31
N VAL A 177 -8.10 11.89 11.68
CA VAL A 177 -6.67 12.25 11.78
C VAL A 177 -6.39 13.61 11.13
N ALA A 178 -7.05 13.94 10.02
CA ALA A 178 -6.92 15.24 9.36
C ALA A 178 -7.52 16.39 10.20
N GLU A 179 -8.69 16.17 10.81
CA GLU A 179 -9.32 17.13 11.71
C GLU A 179 -8.47 17.44 12.94
N GLU A 180 -7.89 16.43 13.57
CA GLU A 180 -6.94 16.60 14.68
C GLU A 180 -5.75 17.48 14.29
N MET A 181 -5.25 17.35 13.06
CA MET A 181 -4.15 18.17 12.54
C MET A 181 -4.56 19.64 12.41
N VAL A 182 -5.76 19.91 11.88
CA VAL A 182 -6.27 21.29 11.70
C VAL A 182 -6.53 21.95 13.05
N GLN A 183 -7.08 21.23 14.04
CA GLN A 183 -7.33 21.74 15.37
C GLN A 183 -6.03 22.13 16.10
N VAL A 184 -4.98 21.31 15.97
CA VAL A 184 -3.67 21.60 16.58
C VAL A 184 -2.99 22.79 15.91
N ALA A 185 -3.21 22.99 14.61
CA ALA A 185 -2.63 24.11 13.85
C ALA A 185 -3.34 25.46 14.10
N SER A 186 -4.55 25.45 14.66
CA SER A 186 -5.28 26.66 15.07
C SER A 186 -5.25 26.77 16.60
N PRO A 187 -4.22 27.36 17.20
CA PRO A 187 -4.28 27.72 18.62
C PRO A 187 -5.41 28.73 18.80
N ALA A 188 -6.37 28.38 19.66
CA ALA A 188 -7.51 29.20 19.98
C ALA A 188 -7.03 30.64 20.16
N LEU A 189 -7.56 31.60 19.40
CA LEU A 189 -7.63 32.99 19.73
C LEU A 189 -8.44 33.05 21.02
N VAL A 190 -7.73 32.91 22.16
CA VAL A 190 -8.30 33.23 23.47
C VAL A 190 -8.55 34.73 23.42
N ALA A 191 -9.82 35.04 23.24
CA ALA A 191 -10.33 36.41 23.37
C ALA A 191 -9.94 36.95 24.76
N ASN A 192 -9.20 38.05 24.75
CA ASN A 192 -9.14 38.95 25.87
C ASN A 192 -10.45 39.75 25.95
#